data_b5a88561833f7ba1add3cbbe175d6a9a
#
_entry.id   b5a88561833f7ba1add3cbbe175d6a9a
#
_cell.length_a   1.000
_cell.length_b   1.000
_cell.length_c   1.000
_cell.angle_alpha   90.00
_cell.angle_beta   90.00
_cell.angle_gamma   90.00
#
_symmetry.space_group_name_H-M   'P 1'
#
loop_
_entity.id
_entity.type
_entity.pdbx_description
1 polymer ?
#
loop_
_entity_poly.entity_id
_entity_poly.type
_entity_poly.pdbx_seq_one_letter_code
_entity_poly.pdbx_strand_id
1 'polypeptide(L)'
;PDNVAQAISLLTGAKLPEKKIASQEPLIERELTFCAGCPHRATFHILKKVLRQEKHPGAVIGDIGCYIMSGQAAGQYAFQACNCMGSGINLAEALGQLTHYGLDQKVVTVCGDSTFFHTILPGLVNATYHNANMLLMVLDNSATAMTGFQPHPATGITAMGDQVPAMDIQKVVEGIGCKAEVADPFDVAETEKTIRRLYVGQDRSEKKD
;
A
#
# COMPACT_ATOMS: atom_id res chain seq x y z
N PRO A 1 -25.43 14.10 1.71
CA PRO A 1 -25.23 15.51 2.09
C PRO A 1 -26.55 16.25 2.29
N ASP A 2 -27.52 16.10 1.40
CA ASP A 2 -28.79 16.84 1.42
C ASP A 2 -29.58 16.55 2.69
N ASN A 3 -29.67 15.30 3.14
CA ASN A 3 -30.39 14.91 4.36
C ASN A 3 -29.75 15.51 5.63
N VAL A 4 -28.41 15.61 5.66
CA VAL A 4 -27.68 16.24 6.78
C VAL A 4 -27.96 17.74 6.80
N ALA A 5 -27.89 18.41 5.65
CA ALA A 5 -28.21 19.82 5.54
C ALA A 5 -29.66 20.12 5.96
N GLN A 6 -30.62 19.29 5.56
CA GLN A 6 -32.03 19.39 6.00
C GLN A 6 -32.17 19.21 7.51
N ALA A 7 -31.50 18.21 8.09
CA ALA A 7 -31.54 17.99 9.54
C ALA A 7 -30.97 19.19 10.31
N ILE A 8 -29.85 19.76 9.87
CA ILE A 8 -29.25 20.95 10.44
C ILE A 8 -30.23 22.15 10.33
N SER A 9 -30.81 22.35 9.16
CA SER A 9 -31.81 23.42 8.94
C SER A 9 -33.00 23.31 9.89
N LEU A 10 -33.52 22.10 10.10
CA LEU A 10 -34.62 21.85 11.03
C LEU A 10 -34.23 22.14 12.48
N LEU A 11 -33.01 21.81 12.88
CA LEU A 11 -32.53 22.01 14.25
C LEU A 11 -32.15 23.46 14.55
N THR A 12 -31.62 24.17 13.57
CA THR A 12 -31.05 25.52 13.78
C THR A 12 -31.93 26.65 13.27
N GLY A 13 -32.96 26.35 12.48
CA GLY A 13 -33.76 27.34 11.76
C GLY A 13 -33.02 28.03 10.60
N ALA A 14 -31.77 27.60 10.29
CA ALA A 14 -31.00 28.18 9.22
C ALA A 14 -31.60 27.84 7.84
N LYS A 15 -31.71 28.82 6.95
CA LYS A 15 -32.11 28.57 5.58
C LYS A 15 -31.10 27.75 4.84
N LEU A 16 -31.55 26.70 4.14
CA LEU A 16 -30.67 25.95 3.23
C LEU A 16 -30.23 26.87 2.08
N PRO A 17 -28.94 26.80 1.68
CA PRO A 17 -28.50 27.49 0.49
C PRO A 17 -29.25 26.94 -0.74
N GLU A 18 -29.59 27.83 -1.68
CA GLU A 18 -30.18 27.39 -2.94
C GLU A 18 -29.20 26.43 -3.65
N LYS A 19 -29.72 25.25 -4.01
CA LYS A 19 -28.97 24.26 -4.73
C LYS A 19 -28.76 24.78 -6.16
N LYS A 20 -27.54 25.28 -6.43
CA LYS A 20 -27.12 25.54 -7.82
C LYS A 20 -27.01 24.20 -8.54
N ILE A 21 -27.94 23.90 -9.43
CA ILE A 21 -27.84 22.76 -10.34
C ILE A 21 -26.64 23.07 -11.23
N ALA A 22 -25.57 22.29 -11.07
CA ALA A 22 -24.45 22.34 -11.99
C ALA A 22 -24.95 22.06 -13.42
N SER A 23 -24.31 22.65 -14.42
CA SER A 23 -24.65 22.42 -15.82
C SER A 23 -24.82 20.93 -16.11
N GLN A 24 -25.84 20.55 -16.88
CA GLN A 24 -26.10 19.16 -17.28
C GLN A 24 -25.17 18.71 -18.42
N GLU A 25 -24.01 19.33 -18.57
CA GLU A 25 -23.06 18.85 -19.54
C GLU A 25 -22.58 17.45 -19.15
N PRO A 26 -22.54 16.50 -20.08
CA PRO A 26 -22.11 15.15 -19.79
C PRO A 26 -20.65 15.18 -19.32
N LEU A 27 -20.43 14.72 -18.08
CA LEU A 27 -19.08 14.56 -17.56
C LEU A 27 -18.37 13.45 -18.35
N ILE A 28 -17.21 13.76 -18.87
CA ILE A 28 -16.35 12.75 -19.50
C ILE A 28 -15.82 11.85 -18.38
N GLU A 29 -16.20 10.59 -18.41
CA GLU A 29 -15.64 9.59 -17.53
C GLU A 29 -14.13 9.42 -17.79
N ARG A 30 -13.35 9.51 -16.74
CA ARG A 30 -11.90 9.25 -16.79
C ARG A 30 -11.58 8.09 -15.88
N GLU A 31 -10.83 7.14 -16.40
CA GLU A 31 -10.28 6.07 -15.60
C GLU A 31 -9.31 6.63 -14.54
N LEU A 32 -9.37 6.06 -13.34
CA LEU A 32 -8.41 6.36 -12.30
C LEU A 32 -7.02 5.86 -12.75
N THR A 33 -6.02 6.73 -12.65
CA THR A 33 -4.66 6.42 -13.06
C THR A 33 -3.64 7.06 -12.12
N PHE A 34 -2.44 6.50 -12.09
CA PHE A 34 -1.31 7.12 -11.40
C PHE A 34 -0.92 8.45 -12.05
N CYS A 35 -0.45 9.39 -11.25
CA CYS A 35 0.08 10.66 -11.73
C CYS A 35 1.23 10.45 -12.74
N ALA A 36 1.46 11.44 -13.59
CA ALA A 36 2.63 11.45 -14.47
C ALA A 36 3.92 11.47 -13.61
N GLY A 37 4.89 10.61 -13.94
CA GLY A 37 6.15 10.50 -13.19
C GLY A 37 6.02 9.86 -11.80
N CYS A 38 4.86 9.31 -11.44
CA CYS A 38 4.66 8.66 -10.15
C CYS A 38 5.56 7.41 -9.99
N PRO A 39 6.34 7.29 -8.88
CA PRO A 39 7.20 6.13 -8.65
C PRO A 39 6.41 4.82 -8.56
N HIS A 40 5.14 4.85 -8.15
CA HIS A 40 4.30 3.66 -8.08
C HIS A 40 4.15 2.97 -9.46
N ARG A 41 4.15 3.73 -10.56
CA ARG A 41 4.12 3.14 -11.91
C ARG A 41 5.31 2.23 -12.14
N ALA A 42 6.53 2.70 -11.82
CA ALA A 42 7.75 1.93 -11.97
C ALA A 42 7.73 0.69 -11.06
N THR A 43 7.38 0.88 -9.78
CA THR A 43 7.30 -0.22 -8.81
C THR A 43 6.37 -1.34 -9.27
N PHE A 44 5.13 -1.03 -9.69
CA PHE A 44 4.19 -2.05 -10.13
C PHE A 44 4.55 -2.66 -11.49
N HIS A 45 5.17 -1.89 -12.39
CA HIS A 45 5.73 -2.44 -13.62
C HIS A 45 6.80 -3.49 -13.32
N ILE A 46 7.74 -3.19 -12.42
CA ILE A 46 8.81 -4.10 -12.02
C ILE A 46 8.25 -5.33 -11.31
N LEU A 47 7.35 -5.14 -10.35
CA LEU A 47 6.70 -6.25 -9.64
C LEU A 47 5.99 -7.19 -10.62
N LYS A 48 5.19 -6.67 -11.54
CA LYS A 48 4.50 -7.47 -12.56
C LYS A 48 5.48 -8.18 -13.48
N LYS A 49 6.61 -7.57 -13.82
CA LYS A 49 7.67 -8.20 -14.62
C LYS A 49 8.27 -9.38 -13.88
N VAL A 50 8.57 -9.24 -12.58
CA VAL A 50 9.07 -10.34 -11.74
C VAL A 50 8.05 -11.46 -11.66
N LEU A 51 6.79 -11.16 -11.35
CA LEU A 51 5.72 -12.16 -11.22
C LEU A 51 5.47 -12.95 -12.51
N ARG A 52 5.52 -12.29 -13.69
CA ARG A 52 5.31 -12.94 -14.99
C ARG A 52 6.40 -13.95 -15.36
N GLN A 53 7.56 -13.87 -14.74
CA GLN A 53 8.67 -14.79 -14.98
C GLN A 53 8.61 -16.02 -14.07
N GLU A 54 7.73 -15.99 -13.08
CA GLU A 54 7.51 -17.12 -12.18
C GLU A 54 6.52 -18.11 -12.77
N LYS A 55 6.80 -19.39 -12.59
CA LYS A 55 5.92 -20.47 -13.03
C LYS A 55 4.59 -20.46 -12.29
N HIS A 56 4.63 -20.11 -11.02
CA HIS A 56 3.46 -19.98 -10.15
C HIS A 56 3.52 -18.59 -9.49
N PRO A 57 2.98 -17.55 -10.15
CA PRO A 57 2.94 -16.22 -9.58
C PRO A 57 2.15 -16.24 -8.27
N GLY A 58 2.74 -15.68 -7.23
CA GLY A 58 2.12 -15.61 -5.91
C GLY A 58 0.98 -14.60 -5.83
N ALA A 59 0.36 -14.52 -4.67
CA ALA A 59 -0.66 -13.52 -4.37
C ALA A 59 -0.03 -12.16 -4.06
N VAL A 60 -0.60 -11.10 -4.64
CA VAL A 60 -0.29 -9.72 -4.28
C VAL A 60 -1.49 -9.11 -3.57
N ILE A 61 -1.30 -8.76 -2.32
CA ILE A 61 -2.33 -8.19 -1.46
C ILE A 61 -2.09 -6.68 -1.36
N GLY A 62 -3.09 -5.91 -1.68
CA GLY A 62 -3.03 -4.46 -1.59
C GLY A 62 -3.58 -3.91 -0.29
N ASP A 63 -3.35 -2.65 -0.10
CA ASP A 63 -3.92 -1.85 0.98
C ASP A 63 -4.51 -0.54 0.40
N ILE A 64 -4.99 0.36 1.24
CA ILE A 64 -5.63 1.60 0.82
C ILE A 64 -4.63 2.76 0.76
N GLY A 65 -4.55 3.39 -0.38
CA GLY A 65 -3.68 4.51 -0.74
C GLY A 65 -3.65 4.69 -2.25
N CYS A 66 -2.79 5.56 -2.79
CA CYS A 66 -2.66 5.75 -4.24
C CYS A 66 -2.37 4.43 -4.98
N TYR A 67 -1.68 3.52 -4.33
CA TYR A 67 -1.33 2.21 -4.87
C TYR A 67 -2.54 1.27 -5.05
N ILE A 68 -3.74 1.57 -4.52
CA ILE A 68 -4.97 0.80 -4.81
C ILE A 68 -5.27 0.79 -6.32
N MET A 69 -4.86 1.84 -7.03
CA MET A 69 -5.02 1.92 -8.48
C MET A 69 -4.25 0.82 -9.22
N SER A 70 -3.31 0.13 -8.56
CA SER A 70 -2.64 -1.04 -9.13
C SER A 70 -3.56 -2.26 -9.30
N GLY A 71 -4.71 -2.30 -8.64
CA GLY A 71 -5.78 -3.27 -8.89
C GLY A 71 -6.60 -3.00 -10.15
N GLN A 72 -6.32 -1.91 -10.86
CA GLN A 72 -6.98 -1.51 -12.09
C GLN A 72 -6.01 -1.54 -13.29
N ALA A 73 -6.49 -1.17 -14.47
CA ALA A 73 -5.71 -1.16 -15.71
C ALA A 73 -4.41 -0.35 -15.58
N ALA A 74 -4.46 0.80 -14.91
CA ALA A 74 -3.30 1.66 -14.67
C ALA A 74 -2.13 0.97 -13.96
N GLY A 75 -2.40 0.01 -13.09
CA GLY A 75 -1.43 -0.81 -12.38
C GLY A 75 -1.36 -2.25 -12.88
N GLN A 76 -1.87 -2.51 -14.07
CA GLN A 76 -1.84 -3.81 -14.74
C GLN A 76 -2.50 -4.94 -13.92
N TYR A 77 -3.53 -4.60 -13.13
CA TYR A 77 -4.24 -5.56 -12.27
C TYR A 77 -3.27 -6.34 -11.37
N ALA A 78 -2.41 -5.61 -10.66
CA ALA A 78 -1.38 -6.24 -9.82
C ALA A 78 -1.96 -6.90 -8.56
N PHE A 79 -3.02 -6.33 -7.96
CA PHE A 79 -3.63 -6.86 -6.74
C PHE A 79 -4.67 -7.94 -7.03
N GLN A 80 -4.64 -9.01 -6.25
CA GLN A 80 -5.70 -10.02 -6.19
C GLN A 80 -6.72 -9.73 -5.09
N ALA A 81 -6.31 -9.05 -4.02
CA ALA A 81 -7.20 -8.67 -2.92
C ALA A 81 -6.79 -7.32 -2.33
N CYS A 82 -7.80 -6.56 -1.94
CA CYS A 82 -7.67 -5.32 -1.16
C CYS A 82 -8.99 -5.12 -0.41
N ASN A 83 -8.95 -4.83 0.87
CA ASN A 83 -10.18 -4.69 1.67
C ASN A 83 -10.24 -3.30 2.33
N CYS A 84 -9.64 -3.10 3.49
CA CYS A 84 -9.62 -1.84 4.21
C CYS A 84 -8.19 -1.43 4.55
N MET A 85 -8.01 -0.20 5.02
CA MET A 85 -6.71 0.32 5.44
C MET A 85 -6.12 -0.54 6.56
N GLY A 86 -4.91 -1.06 6.37
CA GLY A 86 -4.22 -1.96 7.28
C GLY A 86 -4.59 -3.44 7.13
N SER A 87 -5.52 -3.81 6.25
CA SER A 87 -5.89 -5.22 6.07
C SER A 87 -4.88 -6.02 5.27
N GLY A 88 -4.07 -5.35 4.44
CA GLY A 88 -3.15 -6.02 3.53
C GLY A 88 -2.14 -6.90 4.25
N ILE A 89 -1.52 -6.39 5.31
CA ILE A 89 -0.53 -7.14 6.10
C ILE A 89 -1.14 -8.39 6.75
N ASN A 90 -2.35 -8.29 7.31
CA ASN A 90 -3.00 -9.38 8.01
C ASN A 90 -3.47 -10.48 7.04
N LEU A 91 -3.98 -10.11 5.86
CA LEU A 91 -4.32 -11.06 4.80
C LEU A 91 -3.07 -11.78 4.27
N ALA A 92 -1.98 -11.03 4.06
CA ALA A 92 -0.72 -11.61 3.62
C ALA A 92 -0.10 -12.53 4.67
N GLU A 93 -0.17 -12.17 5.95
CA GLU A 93 0.24 -13.02 7.05
C GLU A 93 -0.53 -14.34 7.04
N ALA A 94 -1.87 -14.27 7.00
CA ALA A 94 -2.71 -15.47 6.97
C ALA A 94 -2.36 -16.38 5.80
N LEU A 95 -2.17 -15.85 4.60
CA LEU A 95 -1.74 -16.62 3.43
C LEU A 95 -0.32 -17.17 3.60
N GLY A 96 0.61 -16.38 4.16
CA GLY A 96 1.97 -16.81 4.44
C GLY A 96 2.05 -17.94 5.47
N GLN A 97 1.11 -18.01 6.40
CA GLN A 97 0.97 -19.11 7.37
C GLN A 97 0.53 -20.42 6.71
N LEU A 98 -0.28 -20.36 5.65
CA LEU A 98 -0.79 -21.56 4.97
C LEU A 98 0.33 -22.38 4.34
N THR A 99 1.54 -21.85 4.20
CA THR A 99 2.72 -22.62 3.79
C THR A 99 3.01 -23.78 4.75
N HIS A 100 2.69 -23.63 6.04
CA HIS A 100 2.80 -24.72 7.02
C HIS A 100 1.82 -25.89 6.75
N TYR A 101 0.77 -25.63 6.01
CA TYR A 101 -0.26 -26.60 5.64
C TYR A 101 -0.13 -27.08 4.18
N GLY A 102 1.02 -26.81 3.54
CA GLY A 102 1.33 -27.27 2.20
C GLY A 102 0.86 -26.36 1.06
N LEU A 103 0.37 -25.16 1.36
CA LEU A 103 0.12 -24.14 0.34
C LEU A 103 1.44 -23.48 -0.04
N ASP A 104 2.07 -23.95 -1.10
CA ASP A 104 3.32 -23.36 -1.63
C ASP A 104 2.99 -22.14 -2.51
N GLN A 105 2.58 -21.05 -1.87
CA GLN A 105 2.27 -19.82 -2.57
C GLN A 105 3.08 -18.65 -1.97
N LYS A 106 3.84 -17.97 -2.82
CA LYS A 106 4.51 -16.74 -2.44
C LYS A 106 3.50 -15.63 -2.23
N VAL A 107 3.73 -14.78 -1.24
CA VAL A 107 2.81 -13.70 -0.88
C VAL A 107 3.57 -12.38 -0.85
N VAL A 108 3.04 -11.39 -1.54
CA VAL A 108 3.51 -10.00 -1.50
C VAL A 108 2.39 -9.14 -0.96
N THR A 109 2.68 -8.26 -0.02
CA THR A 109 1.75 -7.20 0.40
C THR A 109 2.38 -5.84 0.17
N VAL A 110 1.55 -4.86 -0.16
CA VAL A 110 1.98 -3.51 -0.50
C VAL A 110 1.21 -2.51 0.34
N CYS A 111 1.93 -1.58 0.96
CA CYS A 111 1.33 -0.45 1.68
C CYS A 111 2.11 0.84 1.39
N GLY A 112 1.54 2.00 1.69
CA GLY A 112 2.24 3.28 1.67
C GLY A 112 2.91 3.57 3.01
N ASP A 113 3.81 4.54 3.00
CA ASP A 113 4.55 5.03 4.16
C ASP A 113 3.64 5.53 5.30
N SER A 114 2.60 6.28 4.98
CA SER A 114 1.61 6.73 5.97
C SER A 114 0.84 5.54 6.56
N THR A 115 0.32 4.64 5.73
CA THR A 115 -0.39 3.44 6.16
C THR A 115 0.51 2.53 7.02
N PHE A 116 1.81 2.47 6.71
CA PHE A 116 2.79 1.74 7.49
C PHE A 116 2.76 2.16 8.97
N PHE A 117 2.88 3.46 9.25
CA PHE A 117 2.83 3.95 10.63
C PHE A 117 1.44 3.89 11.25
N HIS A 118 0.40 4.06 10.45
CA HIS A 118 -0.97 4.18 10.94
C HIS A 118 -1.56 2.82 11.37
N THR A 119 -1.35 1.76 10.59
CA THR A 119 -2.06 0.49 10.81
C THR A 119 -1.24 -0.78 10.56
N ILE A 120 -0.09 -0.70 9.90
CA ILE A 120 0.67 -1.89 9.51
C ILE A 120 1.52 -2.46 10.66
N LEU A 121 2.03 -1.60 11.55
CA LEU A 121 2.97 -2.01 12.58
C LEU A 121 2.49 -3.19 13.45
N PRO A 122 1.26 -3.19 13.99
CA PRO A 122 0.78 -4.33 14.77
C PRO A 122 0.74 -5.64 13.96
N GLY A 123 0.30 -5.56 12.70
CA GLY A 123 0.27 -6.70 11.79
C GLY A 123 1.67 -7.19 11.44
N LEU A 124 2.64 -6.29 11.27
CA LEU A 124 4.04 -6.67 11.01
C LEU A 124 4.67 -7.37 12.21
N VAL A 125 4.42 -6.88 13.42
CA VAL A 125 4.85 -7.55 14.67
C VAL A 125 4.26 -8.96 14.73
N ASN A 126 2.97 -9.11 14.42
CA ASN A 126 2.30 -10.40 14.43
C ASN A 126 2.86 -11.34 13.35
N ALA A 127 3.05 -10.86 12.14
CA ALA A 127 3.64 -11.63 11.04
C ALA A 127 5.07 -12.10 11.36
N THR A 128 5.86 -11.25 12.04
CA THR A 128 7.21 -11.58 12.51
C THR A 128 7.16 -12.65 13.59
N TYR A 129 6.30 -12.47 14.59
CA TYR A 129 6.10 -13.45 15.66
C TYR A 129 5.72 -14.84 15.13
N HIS A 130 4.85 -14.92 14.14
CA HIS A 130 4.43 -16.15 13.50
C HIS A 130 5.38 -16.64 12.41
N ASN A 131 6.46 -15.93 12.13
CA ASN A 131 7.39 -16.24 11.04
C ASN A 131 6.66 -16.46 9.69
N ALA A 132 5.72 -15.58 9.38
CA ALA A 132 4.92 -15.66 8.17
C ALA A 132 5.79 -15.51 6.92
N ASN A 133 5.57 -16.37 5.91
CA ASN A 133 6.33 -16.34 4.68
C ASN A 133 5.74 -15.34 3.69
N MET A 134 6.15 -14.09 3.77
CA MET A 134 5.63 -13.00 2.95
C MET A 134 6.69 -11.92 2.68
N LEU A 135 6.49 -11.13 1.64
CA LEU A 135 7.25 -9.93 1.35
C LEU A 135 6.35 -8.70 1.56
N LEU A 136 6.73 -7.81 2.47
CA LEU A 136 6.11 -6.48 2.60
C LEU A 136 6.88 -5.46 1.75
N MET A 137 6.17 -4.76 0.88
CA MET A 137 6.70 -3.62 0.12
C MET A 137 6.07 -2.33 0.66
N VAL A 138 6.89 -1.48 1.29
CA VAL A 138 6.47 -0.14 1.72
C VAL A 138 6.81 0.85 0.61
N LEU A 139 5.82 1.52 0.07
CA LEU A 139 5.98 2.54 -0.96
C LEU A 139 6.10 3.91 -0.28
N ASP A 140 7.34 4.39 -0.16
CA ASP A 140 7.64 5.67 0.46
C ASP A 140 7.66 6.77 -0.60
N ASN A 141 6.72 7.69 -0.50
CA ASN A 141 6.68 8.94 -1.27
C ASN A 141 6.70 10.17 -0.35
N SER A 142 6.99 9.96 0.92
CA SER A 142 7.12 10.99 1.97
C SER A 142 5.86 11.86 2.12
N ALA A 143 4.68 11.28 1.87
CA ALA A 143 3.41 12.00 2.02
C ALA A 143 2.19 11.07 2.07
N THR A 144 1.16 11.46 2.80
CA THR A 144 -0.19 10.86 2.70
C THR A 144 -0.88 11.45 1.46
N ALA A 145 -0.42 11.01 0.27
CA ALA A 145 -0.68 11.73 -0.98
C ALA A 145 -2.14 11.70 -1.43
N MET A 146 -2.84 10.57 -1.32
CA MET A 146 -4.19 10.37 -1.85
C MET A 146 -5.20 11.38 -1.28
N THR A 147 -5.05 11.78 -0.03
CA THR A 147 -6.00 12.63 0.69
C THR A 147 -5.57 14.10 0.73
N GLY A 148 -4.44 14.47 0.14
CA GLY A 148 -3.97 15.85 0.00
C GLY A 148 -2.61 16.12 0.65
N PHE A 149 -1.71 15.15 0.61
CA PHE A 149 -0.32 15.31 1.04
C PHE A 149 -0.14 15.67 2.52
N GLN A 150 -0.97 15.10 3.38
CA GLN A 150 -0.82 15.29 4.82
C GLN A 150 0.49 14.71 5.33
N PRO A 151 1.07 15.34 6.39
CA PRO A 151 2.24 14.79 7.05
C PRO A 151 1.93 13.48 7.79
N HIS A 152 2.96 12.67 7.98
CA HIS A 152 2.95 11.44 8.76
C HIS A 152 4.31 11.28 9.46
N PRO A 153 4.52 10.29 10.34
CA PRO A 153 5.74 10.23 11.17
C PRO A 153 7.08 10.25 10.42
N ALA A 154 7.14 9.77 9.17
CA ALA A 154 8.38 9.82 8.38
C ALA A 154 8.59 11.13 7.62
N THR A 155 7.66 12.09 7.66
CA THR A 155 7.81 13.36 6.93
C THR A 155 8.68 14.40 7.66
N GLY A 156 8.90 14.23 8.96
CA GLY A 156 9.62 15.23 9.77
C GLY A 156 8.84 16.50 10.06
N ILE A 157 7.52 16.50 9.82
CA ILE A 157 6.63 17.64 10.07
C ILE A 157 5.40 17.13 10.82
N THR A 158 5.01 17.84 11.88
CA THR A 158 3.76 17.55 12.61
C THR A 158 2.53 18.06 11.87
N ALA A 159 1.34 17.62 12.28
CA ALA A 159 0.08 18.15 11.77
C ALA A 159 -0.11 19.66 12.05
N MET A 160 0.61 20.22 13.02
CA MET A 160 0.61 21.65 13.34
C MET A 160 1.67 22.44 12.57
N GLY A 161 2.50 21.77 11.76
CA GLY A 161 3.53 22.38 10.94
C GLY A 161 4.92 22.48 11.62
N ASP A 162 5.07 21.94 12.83
CA ASP A 162 6.35 21.98 13.54
C ASP A 162 7.34 20.98 12.92
N GLN A 163 8.61 21.37 12.85
CA GLN A 163 9.70 20.49 12.43
C GLN A 163 10.07 19.52 13.56
N VAL A 164 10.10 18.23 13.27
CA VAL A 164 10.47 17.17 14.20
C VAL A 164 11.39 16.16 13.50
N PRO A 165 12.14 15.34 14.22
CA PRO A 165 12.90 14.25 13.59
C PRO A 165 11.96 13.29 12.85
N ALA A 166 12.25 13.03 11.57
CA ALA A 166 11.54 12.03 10.79
C ALA A 166 11.83 10.62 11.32
N MET A 167 10.79 9.78 11.37
CA MET A 167 10.97 8.36 11.70
C MET A 167 11.49 7.62 10.46
N ASP A 168 12.48 6.78 10.66
CA ASP A 168 13.10 5.96 9.63
C ASP A 168 12.39 4.61 9.56
N ILE A 169 11.71 4.35 8.44
CA ILE A 169 10.94 3.12 8.20
C ILE A 169 11.84 1.89 8.30
N GLN A 170 13.05 1.94 7.72
CA GLN A 170 14.00 0.81 7.74
C GLN A 170 14.37 0.45 9.18
N LYS A 171 14.74 1.45 9.99
CA LYS A 171 15.09 1.21 11.39
C LYS A 171 13.94 0.66 12.21
N VAL A 172 12.71 1.10 11.94
CA VAL A 172 11.51 0.55 12.61
C VAL A 172 11.33 -0.92 12.24
N VAL A 173 11.43 -1.27 10.96
CA VAL A 173 11.30 -2.66 10.48
C VAL A 173 12.41 -3.55 11.09
N GLU A 174 13.65 -3.08 11.08
CA GLU A 174 14.80 -3.79 11.66
C GLU A 174 14.64 -3.95 13.19
N GLY A 175 14.10 -2.92 13.87
CA GLY A 175 13.81 -2.97 15.31
C GLY A 175 12.73 -4.00 15.68
N ILE A 176 11.82 -4.34 14.75
CA ILE A 176 10.84 -5.42 14.91
C ILE A 176 11.50 -6.81 14.72
N GLY A 177 12.70 -6.86 14.12
CA GLY A 177 13.41 -8.10 13.83
C GLY A 177 13.30 -8.58 12.39
N CYS A 178 12.75 -7.76 11.50
CA CYS A 178 12.68 -8.06 10.08
C CYS A 178 13.93 -7.55 9.34
N LYS A 179 14.27 -8.20 8.23
CA LYS A 179 15.24 -7.64 7.29
C LYS A 179 14.57 -6.59 6.42
N ALA A 180 15.24 -5.46 6.22
CA ALA A 180 14.76 -4.39 5.35
C ALA A 180 15.82 -4.05 4.29
N GLU A 181 15.35 -3.73 3.09
CA GLU A 181 16.18 -3.25 1.99
C GLU A 181 15.49 -2.07 1.32
N VAL A 182 16.26 -1.10 0.89
CA VAL A 182 15.78 0.11 0.21
C VAL A 182 16.13 0.02 -1.26
N ALA A 183 15.17 0.34 -2.13
CA ALA A 183 15.37 0.38 -3.57
C ALA A 183 14.73 1.63 -4.18
N ASP A 184 15.38 2.22 -5.17
CA ASP A 184 14.83 3.33 -5.94
C ASP A 184 14.09 2.78 -7.16
N PRO A 185 12.77 2.94 -7.26
CA PRO A 185 11.99 2.40 -8.39
C PRO A 185 12.37 3.03 -9.74
N PHE A 186 13.07 4.15 -9.77
CA PHE A 186 13.61 4.73 -11.00
C PHE A 186 14.91 4.07 -11.45
N ASP A 187 15.64 3.41 -10.57
CA ASP A 187 16.63 2.41 -10.96
C ASP A 187 15.94 1.05 -11.16
N VAL A 188 15.34 0.91 -12.33
CA VAL A 188 14.52 -0.26 -12.70
C VAL A 188 15.30 -1.55 -12.62
N ALA A 189 16.57 -1.54 -13.04
CA ALA A 189 17.40 -2.74 -13.11
C ALA A 189 17.76 -3.26 -11.71
N GLU A 190 18.19 -2.38 -10.83
CA GLU A 190 18.58 -2.76 -9.47
C GLU A 190 17.34 -3.11 -8.62
N THR A 191 16.26 -2.34 -8.76
CA THR A 191 15.00 -2.65 -8.08
C THR A 191 14.42 -4.00 -8.53
N GLU A 192 14.52 -4.34 -9.82
CA GLU A 192 14.10 -5.67 -10.30
C GLU A 192 14.89 -6.79 -9.64
N LYS A 193 16.21 -6.65 -9.56
CA LYS A 193 17.09 -7.64 -8.89
C LYS A 193 16.71 -7.78 -7.40
N THR A 194 16.51 -6.67 -6.73
CA THR A 194 16.15 -6.66 -5.31
C THR A 194 14.80 -7.34 -5.07
N ILE A 195 13.75 -6.96 -5.80
CA ILE A 195 12.44 -7.59 -5.67
C ILE A 195 12.52 -9.09 -6.01
N ARG A 196 13.21 -9.46 -7.09
CA ARG A 196 13.37 -10.85 -7.50
C ARG A 196 14.06 -11.68 -6.41
N ARG A 197 15.16 -11.20 -5.86
CA ARG A 197 15.91 -11.90 -4.80
C ARG A 197 15.07 -12.09 -3.55
N LEU A 198 14.36 -11.05 -3.10
CA LEU A 198 13.49 -11.14 -1.93
C LEU A 198 12.26 -12.02 -2.19
N TYR A 199 11.71 -11.97 -3.39
CA TYR A 199 10.56 -12.79 -3.78
C TYR A 199 10.93 -14.28 -3.89
N VAL A 200 12.06 -14.61 -4.53
CA VAL A 200 12.56 -15.99 -4.61
C VAL A 200 12.99 -16.50 -3.23
N GLY A 201 13.53 -15.63 -2.38
CA GLY A 201 13.90 -15.98 -1.01
C GLY A 201 12.74 -16.47 -0.12
N GLN A 202 11.49 -16.39 -0.59
CA GLN A 202 10.33 -17.02 0.08
C GLN A 202 10.29 -18.55 -0.14
N ASP A 203 11.05 -19.10 -1.08
CA ASP A 203 11.14 -20.56 -1.30
C ASP A 203 11.84 -21.22 -0.11
N ARG A 204 11.05 -21.88 0.75
CA ARG A 204 11.55 -22.60 1.92
C ARG A 204 12.13 -23.99 1.60
N SER A 205 11.96 -24.48 0.37
CA SER A 205 12.47 -25.78 -0.04
C SER A 205 14.01 -25.90 0.02
N GLU A 206 14.73 -24.77 0.04
CA GLU A 206 16.18 -24.74 0.13
C GLU A 206 16.73 -24.55 1.56
N LYS A 207 15.88 -24.40 2.58
CA LYS A 207 16.28 -24.28 4.00
C LYS A 207 15.92 -25.54 4.77
N LYS A 208 16.41 -26.67 4.33
CA LYS A 208 16.57 -27.87 5.14
C LYS A 208 18.07 -28.14 5.24
N ASP A 209 18.70 -27.47 6.18
CA ASP A 209 19.92 -27.92 6.88
C ASP A 209 19.87 -27.41 8.33
#